data_269facf283dd4b1fbe63224096b2f92a
#
_entry.id   269facf283dd4b1fbe63224096b2f92a
#
_cell.length_a   1.000
_cell.length_b   1.000
_cell.length_c   1.000
_cell.angle_alpha   90.00
_cell.angle_beta   90.00
_cell.angle_gamma   90.00
#
_symmetry.space_group_name_H-M   'P 1'
#
loop_
_entity.id
_entity.type
_entity.pdbx_description
1 polymer ?
#
loop_
_entity_poly.entity_id
_entity_poly.type
_entity_poly.pdbx_seq_one_letter_code
_entity_poly.pdbx_strand_id
1 'polypeptide(L)'
;MYKCKNCGAVSLKWVGRCPECHSFNTMEEVEAAENTPKLVKFKKIPPSVSPATVLDRQNFRDLPRIATGIKEFDLSVGSGLVAGQSILIGGEPGIGKSTLMLQVAEKISLTGINTLYVSTEESLNQIILRAKRLKIDSKYLFFQALNDINELLYSIENGNYGFLIIDSIQRITIPQSDSAYGSVNGLREIAHEITSLCLRKNCGVFLVCHVTKEGGFAGPKTLEHIVDTVLYFDSSKRDSYRILRCYKNRFGSTDEVGIYEMSEDGLKGVKNPSAYFTSERQPDSPGSVIVPCLEGTRAMLVEVQALVVPSYMPVPKRVCLGIDSGRVSIISAVLEKKEGIKLSSKEIYVKIFGGINIQEPAVDLPVALSIVSSYLEKPLPPNFIAFGEVGLTGEVRGVGNPSARIKEAMNMGFTDALIPQSNLKDVKDIKGVSGINLHPATKLKKIIEYLV
;
A
#
# COMPACT_ATOMS: atom_id res chain seq x y z
N MET A 1 -12.65 49.60 20.90
CA MET A 1 -13.43 49.53 19.66
C MET A 1 -14.45 50.67 19.69
N TYR A 2 -14.66 51.37 18.57
CA TYR A 2 -15.61 52.50 18.53
C TYR A 2 -16.83 52.12 17.72
N LYS A 3 -18.02 52.42 18.25
CA LYS A 3 -19.30 52.16 17.58
C LYS A 3 -20.06 53.46 17.34
N CYS A 4 -20.62 53.63 16.14
CA CYS A 4 -21.41 54.79 15.79
C CYS A 4 -22.82 54.71 16.43
N LYS A 5 -23.22 55.73 17.19
CA LYS A 5 -24.56 55.82 17.82
C LYS A 5 -25.69 55.89 16.79
N ASN A 6 -25.42 56.38 15.58
CA ASN A 6 -26.43 56.67 14.59
C ASN A 6 -26.76 55.49 13.67
N CYS A 7 -25.75 54.69 13.27
CA CYS A 7 -25.91 53.59 12.33
C CYS A 7 -25.35 52.23 12.84
N GLY A 8 -24.69 52.18 14.01
CA GLY A 8 -24.16 50.99 14.56
C GLY A 8 -22.84 50.52 13.94
N ALA A 9 -22.28 51.22 12.96
CA ALA A 9 -20.99 50.87 12.34
C ALA A 9 -19.85 50.87 13.35
N VAL A 10 -18.91 49.88 13.22
CA VAL A 10 -17.82 49.65 14.14
C VAL A 10 -16.52 50.00 13.49
N SER A 11 -15.63 50.69 14.23
CA SER A 11 -14.26 51.06 13.82
C SER A 11 -13.24 50.67 14.88
N LEU A 12 -12.08 50.21 14.47
CA LEU A 12 -10.98 49.87 15.37
C LEU A 12 -10.26 51.12 15.96
N LYS A 13 -10.41 52.28 15.29
CA LYS A 13 -9.83 53.55 15.69
C LYS A 13 -10.93 54.59 15.77
N TRP A 14 -10.76 55.54 16.67
CA TRP A 14 -11.65 56.68 16.73
C TRP A 14 -11.54 57.52 15.43
N VAL A 15 -12.70 57.84 14.84
CA VAL A 15 -12.82 58.66 13.62
C VAL A 15 -13.83 59.75 13.87
N GLY A 16 -13.49 61.03 13.57
CA GLY A 16 -14.36 62.16 13.82
C GLY A 16 -15.62 62.17 12.96
N ARG A 17 -15.64 61.36 11.85
CA ARG A 17 -16.80 61.20 10.95
C ARG A 17 -17.02 59.70 10.71
N CYS A 18 -18.20 59.22 10.92
CA CYS A 18 -18.54 57.82 10.68
C CYS A 18 -18.37 57.47 9.18
N PRO A 19 -17.63 56.40 8.83
CA PRO A 19 -17.42 56.03 7.44
C PRO A 19 -18.70 55.55 6.72
N GLU A 20 -19.69 55.07 7.43
CA GLU A 20 -20.92 54.54 6.86
C GLU A 20 -22.04 55.61 6.72
N CYS A 21 -22.42 56.27 7.81
CA CYS A 21 -23.52 57.26 7.79
C CYS A 21 -23.04 58.71 7.69
N HIS A 22 -21.75 58.97 7.63
CA HIS A 22 -21.09 60.28 7.50
C HIS A 22 -21.42 61.29 8.57
N SER A 23 -22.05 60.88 9.68
CA SER A 23 -22.36 61.76 10.83
C SER A 23 -21.09 62.10 11.61
N PHE A 24 -20.96 63.35 12.08
CA PHE A 24 -19.80 63.81 12.85
C PHE A 24 -20.00 63.55 14.34
N ASN A 25 -18.91 63.24 15.06
CA ASN A 25 -18.86 63.04 16.51
C ASN A 25 -19.88 62.02 17.06
N THR A 26 -20.15 60.95 16.29
CA THR A 26 -21.10 59.88 16.67
C THR A 26 -20.41 58.60 17.09
N MET A 27 -19.08 58.59 17.13
CA MET A 27 -18.31 57.40 17.53
C MET A 27 -18.07 57.42 19.04
N GLU A 28 -18.58 56.38 19.73
CA GLU A 28 -18.34 56.15 21.15
C GLU A 28 -17.45 54.92 21.34
N GLU A 29 -16.58 55.03 22.33
CA GLU A 29 -15.79 53.89 22.76
C GLU A 29 -16.68 52.86 23.44
N VAL A 30 -16.75 51.68 22.83
CA VAL A 30 -17.45 50.52 23.41
C VAL A 30 -16.33 49.58 23.86
N GLU A 31 -16.30 49.27 25.15
CA GLU A 31 -15.40 48.20 25.64
C GLU A 31 -15.71 47.00 24.78
N ALA A 32 -14.66 46.45 24.10
CA ALA A 32 -14.78 45.20 23.40
C ALA A 32 -15.24 44.18 24.43
N ALA A 33 -16.43 43.64 24.23
CA ALA A 33 -16.78 42.44 24.96
C ALA A 33 -15.57 41.49 24.82
N GLU A 34 -14.92 41.13 25.91
CA GLU A 34 -13.75 40.29 25.95
C GLU A 34 -14.03 38.92 25.31
N ASN A 35 -14.02 38.91 23.99
CA ASN A 35 -13.73 37.73 23.18
C ASN A 35 -12.21 37.63 22.98
N THR A 36 -11.45 37.91 24.02
CA THR A 36 -10.16 37.24 24.19
C THR A 36 -10.49 35.76 24.23
N PRO A 37 -9.87 34.90 23.38
CA PRO A 37 -9.94 33.48 23.61
C PRO A 37 -9.43 33.29 25.03
N LYS A 38 -10.34 33.01 25.97
CA LYS A 38 -9.98 32.64 27.34
C LYS A 38 -9.00 31.52 27.13
N LEU A 39 -7.72 31.78 27.41
CA LEU A 39 -6.74 30.72 27.65
C LEU A 39 -7.50 29.65 28.38
N VAL A 40 -7.69 28.50 27.74
CA VAL A 40 -8.39 27.37 28.31
C VAL A 40 -7.70 27.15 29.66
N LYS A 41 -8.36 27.56 30.77
CA LYS A 41 -7.88 27.24 32.09
C LYS A 41 -7.83 25.73 32.07
N PHE A 42 -6.62 25.16 31.93
CA PHE A 42 -6.43 23.73 32.04
C PHE A 42 -7.17 23.31 33.32
N LYS A 43 -8.30 22.60 33.15
CA LYS A 43 -8.98 21.96 34.27
C LYS A 43 -7.91 21.18 34.98
N LYS A 44 -7.78 21.36 36.32
CA LYS A 44 -6.88 20.55 37.12
C LYS A 44 -7.08 19.10 36.68
N ILE A 45 -6.06 18.53 36.04
CA ILE A 45 -6.08 17.14 35.61
C ILE A 45 -6.28 16.31 36.86
N PRO A 46 -7.31 15.43 36.90
CA PRO A 46 -7.49 14.56 38.07
C PRO A 46 -6.23 13.71 38.24
N PRO A 47 -5.91 13.25 39.46
CA PRO A 47 -4.65 12.56 39.80
C PRO A 47 -4.54 11.13 39.22
N SER A 48 -5.13 10.88 38.07
CA SER A 48 -5.03 9.62 37.28
C SER A 48 -4.04 9.72 36.11
N VAL A 49 -3.11 10.66 36.19
CA VAL A 49 -1.98 10.67 35.22
C VAL A 49 -1.10 9.48 35.55
N SER A 50 -1.00 8.54 34.61
CA SER A 50 -0.05 7.42 34.74
C SER A 50 1.34 7.99 35.04
N PRO A 51 2.04 7.51 36.08
CA PRO A 51 3.37 7.99 36.40
C PRO A 51 4.31 7.74 35.23
N ALA A 52 5.25 8.66 35.02
CA ALA A 52 6.32 8.43 34.05
C ALA A 52 7.04 7.13 34.41
N THR A 53 7.14 6.21 33.45
CA THR A 53 7.71 4.89 33.69
C THR A 53 9.09 4.84 33.03
N VAL A 54 10.09 4.32 33.74
CA VAL A 54 11.43 4.05 33.19
C VAL A 54 11.33 2.84 32.26
N LEU A 55 12.00 2.90 31.12
CA LEU A 55 12.13 1.78 30.20
C LEU A 55 12.99 0.69 30.84
N ASP A 56 12.35 -0.30 31.46
CA ASP A 56 13.02 -1.48 31.99
C ASP A 56 12.84 -2.66 31.03
N ARG A 57 13.92 -3.07 30.38
CA ARG A 57 13.91 -4.18 29.41
C ARG A 57 13.42 -5.51 30.00
N GLN A 58 13.52 -5.70 31.32
CA GLN A 58 13.07 -6.93 31.99
C GLN A 58 11.54 -6.98 32.17
N ASN A 59 10.87 -5.83 32.14
CA ASN A 59 9.42 -5.72 32.28
C ASN A 59 8.68 -5.51 30.95
N PHE A 60 9.39 -5.43 29.83
CA PHE A 60 8.81 -5.28 28.50
C PHE A 60 8.25 -6.64 28.04
N ARG A 61 6.94 -6.80 28.15
CA ARG A 61 6.23 -7.91 27.50
C ARG A 61 5.83 -7.44 26.11
N ASP A 62 6.11 -8.27 25.10
CA ASP A 62 5.56 -8.05 23.78
C ASP A 62 4.03 -7.94 23.86
N LEU A 63 3.46 -6.95 23.15
CA LEU A 63 2.01 -6.81 23.09
C LEU A 63 1.42 -8.08 22.47
N PRO A 64 0.41 -8.69 23.10
CA PRO A 64 -0.20 -9.89 22.55
C PRO A 64 -0.80 -9.58 21.18
N ARG A 65 -0.49 -10.41 20.20
CA ARG A 65 -1.00 -10.30 18.85
C ARG A 65 -2.17 -11.24 18.63
N ILE A 66 -3.19 -10.74 17.95
CA ILE A 66 -4.37 -11.49 17.58
C ILE A 66 -4.20 -11.87 16.10
N ALA A 67 -3.93 -13.15 15.84
CA ALA A 67 -3.86 -13.68 14.50
C ALA A 67 -5.29 -13.81 13.94
N THR A 68 -5.51 -13.29 12.74
CA THR A 68 -6.80 -13.47 12.04
C THR A 68 -6.90 -14.87 11.42
N GLY A 69 -5.77 -15.54 11.21
CA GLY A 69 -5.69 -16.80 10.48
C GLY A 69 -5.74 -16.63 8.95
N ILE A 70 -5.89 -15.41 8.45
CA ILE A 70 -5.67 -15.06 7.05
C ILE A 70 -4.18 -14.72 6.91
N LYS A 71 -3.36 -15.72 6.58
CA LYS A 71 -1.90 -15.62 6.59
C LYS A 71 -1.36 -14.37 5.87
N GLU A 72 -1.88 -14.09 4.68
CA GLU A 72 -1.45 -12.94 3.87
C GLU A 72 -1.82 -11.60 4.53
N PHE A 73 -2.92 -11.56 5.29
CA PHE A 73 -3.32 -10.38 6.05
C PHE A 73 -2.44 -10.22 7.30
N ASP A 74 -2.27 -11.29 8.06
CA ASP A 74 -1.44 -11.28 9.27
C ASP A 74 0.00 -10.85 8.96
N LEU A 75 0.57 -11.29 7.83
CA LEU A 75 1.87 -10.82 7.34
C LEU A 75 1.86 -9.31 7.10
N SER A 76 0.87 -8.79 6.35
CA SER A 76 0.79 -7.37 5.99
C SER A 76 0.66 -6.44 7.21
N VAL A 77 0.09 -6.91 8.32
CA VAL A 77 -0.04 -6.11 9.55
C VAL A 77 1.07 -6.36 10.58
N GLY A 78 2.10 -7.14 10.20
CA GLY A 78 3.25 -7.43 11.08
C GLY A 78 3.01 -8.61 12.03
N SER A 79 2.48 -9.71 11.51
CA SER A 79 2.22 -10.98 12.20
C SER A 79 1.05 -10.96 13.19
N GLY A 80 0.02 -10.16 12.90
CA GLY A 80 -1.23 -10.11 13.65
C GLY A 80 -1.55 -8.74 14.23
N LEU A 81 -2.78 -8.59 14.70
CA LEU A 81 -3.36 -7.34 15.19
C LEU A 81 -3.02 -7.10 16.66
N VAL A 82 -2.96 -5.84 17.05
CA VAL A 82 -2.79 -5.41 18.44
C VAL A 82 -4.09 -4.78 18.94
N ALA A 83 -4.46 -5.04 20.20
CA ALA A 83 -5.63 -4.43 20.82
C ALA A 83 -5.48 -2.90 20.84
N GLY A 84 -6.55 -2.18 20.53
CA GLY A 84 -6.55 -0.71 20.46
C GLY A 84 -5.84 -0.12 19.22
N GLN A 85 -5.32 -0.95 18.31
CA GLN A 85 -4.65 -0.49 17.09
C GLN A 85 -5.63 0.17 16.11
N SER A 86 -5.23 1.29 15.52
CA SER A 86 -5.96 1.95 14.44
C SER A 86 -5.32 1.66 13.09
N ILE A 87 -6.13 1.17 12.13
CA ILE A 87 -5.65 0.72 10.81
C ILE A 87 -6.46 1.41 9.71
N LEU A 88 -5.79 2.08 8.80
CA LEU A 88 -6.40 2.63 7.59
C LEU A 88 -6.20 1.65 6.42
N ILE A 89 -7.27 1.38 5.68
CA ILE A 89 -7.22 0.56 4.46
C ILE A 89 -7.69 1.40 3.29
N GLY A 90 -6.74 1.80 2.45
CA GLY A 90 -6.97 2.53 1.22
C GLY A 90 -7.00 1.62 -0.02
N GLY A 91 -7.57 2.12 -1.11
CA GLY A 91 -7.56 1.45 -2.42
C GLY A 91 -8.68 1.90 -3.34
N GLU A 92 -8.57 1.59 -4.63
CA GLU A 92 -9.59 1.93 -5.63
C GLU A 92 -10.96 1.34 -5.29
N PRO A 93 -12.08 1.99 -5.69
CA PRO A 93 -13.41 1.39 -5.60
C PRO A 93 -13.47 0.04 -6.34
N GLY A 94 -14.16 -0.94 -5.76
CA GLY A 94 -14.32 -2.27 -6.37
C GLY A 94 -13.12 -3.21 -6.26
N ILE A 95 -12.00 -2.80 -5.64
CA ILE A 95 -10.79 -3.62 -5.54
C ILE A 95 -10.94 -4.83 -4.59
N GLY A 96 -11.93 -4.81 -3.69
CA GLY A 96 -12.19 -5.90 -2.73
C GLY A 96 -11.98 -5.53 -1.26
N LYS A 97 -11.78 -4.25 -0.91
CA LYS A 97 -11.58 -3.81 0.49
C LYS A 97 -12.68 -4.31 1.43
N SER A 98 -13.93 -4.03 1.10
CA SER A 98 -15.10 -4.44 1.89
C SER A 98 -15.20 -5.96 2.03
N THR A 99 -14.83 -6.71 0.96
CA THR A 99 -14.80 -8.17 0.99
C THR A 99 -13.74 -8.68 1.96
N LEU A 100 -12.51 -8.15 1.88
CA LEU A 100 -11.44 -8.52 2.80
C LEU A 100 -11.81 -8.17 4.24
N MET A 101 -12.37 -6.98 4.47
CA MET A 101 -12.75 -6.54 5.81
C MET A 101 -13.87 -7.38 6.43
N LEU A 102 -14.84 -7.83 5.65
CA LEU A 102 -15.84 -8.79 6.13
C LEU A 102 -15.22 -10.14 6.51
N GLN A 103 -14.28 -10.66 5.70
CA GLN A 103 -13.57 -11.88 6.02
C GLN A 103 -12.67 -11.73 7.26
N VAL A 104 -11.97 -10.60 7.41
CA VAL A 104 -11.17 -10.28 8.60
C VAL A 104 -12.06 -10.16 9.84
N ALA A 105 -13.20 -9.47 9.72
CA ALA A 105 -14.17 -9.32 10.81
C ALA A 105 -14.68 -10.68 11.31
N GLU A 106 -15.03 -11.59 10.38
CA GLU A 106 -15.40 -12.96 10.73
C GLU A 106 -14.28 -13.65 11.51
N LYS A 107 -13.08 -13.65 10.98
CA LYS A 107 -11.94 -14.35 11.59
C LYS A 107 -11.61 -13.82 12.98
N ILE A 108 -11.65 -12.51 13.19
CA ILE A 108 -11.50 -11.92 14.52
C ILE A 108 -12.65 -12.38 15.43
N SER A 109 -13.88 -12.32 14.97
CA SER A 109 -15.06 -12.70 15.77
C SER A 109 -15.08 -14.19 16.14
N LEU A 110 -14.55 -15.08 15.29
CA LEU A 110 -14.41 -16.50 15.59
C LEU A 110 -13.43 -16.79 16.76
N THR A 111 -12.56 -15.85 17.11
CA THR A 111 -11.73 -15.95 18.34
C THR A 111 -12.50 -15.62 19.62
N GLY A 112 -13.80 -15.29 19.53
CA GLY A 112 -14.64 -14.92 20.66
C GLY A 112 -14.64 -13.42 20.95
N ILE A 113 -14.02 -12.59 20.10
CA ILE A 113 -13.96 -11.15 20.26
C ILE A 113 -15.18 -10.52 19.57
N ASN A 114 -15.98 -9.76 20.32
CA ASN A 114 -17.08 -9.00 19.73
C ASN A 114 -16.55 -8.02 18.70
N THR A 115 -17.00 -8.14 17.48
CA THR A 115 -16.56 -7.31 16.36
C THR A 115 -17.76 -6.61 15.74
N LEU A 116 -17.71 -5.28 15.62
CA LEU A 116 -18.77 -4.49 14.99
C LEU A 116 -18.34 -4.07 13.59
N TYR A 117 -19.16 -4.42 12.60
CA TYR A 117 -19.02 -3.96 11.22
C TYR A 117 -20.06 -2.87 10.94
N VAL A 118 -19.60 -1.66 10.71
CA VAL A 118 -20.43 -0.49 10.38
C VAL A 118 -20.30 -0.19 8.91
N SER A 119 -21.41 -0.22 8.20
CA SER A 119 -21.48 0.29 6.82
C SER A 119 -22.12 1.66 6.79
N THR A 120 -21.51 2.56 6.03
CA THR A 120 -22.02 3.92 5.80
C THR A 120 -22.56 4.09 4.39
N GLU A 121 -22.42 3.09 3.52
CA GLU A 121 -22.82 3.13 2.11
C GLU A 121 -23.93 2.12 1.80
N GLU A 122 -23.90 0.96 2.42
CA GLU A 122 -24.82 -0.15 2.15
C GLU A 122 -25.82 -0.32 3.29
N SER A 123 -27.04 -0.69 2.89
CA SER A 123 -28.08 -1.07 3.86
C SER A 123 -27.71 -2.39 4.56
N LEU A 124 -28.29 -2.62 5.74
CA LEU A 124 -28.08 -3.84 6.50
C LEU A 124 -28.38 -5.10 5.68
N ASN A 125 -29.44 -5.09 4.87
CA ASN A 125 -29.81 -6.21 4.01
C ASN A 125 -28.74 -6.53 2.95
N GLN A 126 -28.11 -5.49 2.35
CA GLN A 126 -27.04 -5.68 1.37
C GLN A 126 -25.80 -6.28 2.01
N ILE A 127 -25.43 -5.81 3.20
CA ILE A 127 -24.30 -6.38 3.96
C ILE A 127 -24.56 -7.85 4.29
N ILE A 128 -25.76 -8.17 4.78
CA ILE A 128 -26.16 -9.55 5.12
C ILE A 128 -26.11 -10.46 3.88
N LEU A 129 -26.58 -10.00 2.72
CA LEU A 129 -26.50 -10.75 1.48
C LEU A 129 -25.05 -11.02 1.09
N ARG A 130 -24.17 -10.04 1.24
CA ARG A 130 -22.72 -10.19 1.00
C ARG A 130 -22.09 -11.17 1.99
N ALA A 131 -22.41 -11.05 3.27
CA ALA A 131 -21.93 -11.96 4.31
C ALA A 131 -22.36 -13.41 4.03
N LYS A 132 -23.62 -13.64 3.62
CA LYS A 132 -24.10 -14.96 3.22
C LYS A 132 -23.33 -15.54 2.03
N ARG A 133 -23.05 -14.71 0.98
CA ARG A 133 -22.25 -15.15 -0.17
C ARG A 133 -20.84 -15.56 0.25
N LEU A 134 -20.25 -14.85 1.21
CA LEU A 134 -18.93 -15.16 1.76
C LEU A 134 -18.96 -16.28 2.81
N LYS A 135 -20.15 -16.89 3.06
CA LYS A 135 -20.35 -17.95 4.05
C LYS A 135 -19.93 -17.55 5.46
N ILE A 136 -20.10 -16.26 5.81
CA ILE A 136 -19.79 -15.72 7.13
C ILE A 136 -20.83 -16.17 8.12
N ASP A 137 -20.38 -16.83 9.19
CA ASP A 137 -21.21 -17.29 10.30
C ASP A 137 -20.47 -17.13 11.63
N SER A 138 -20.87 -16.11 12.40
CA SER A 138 -20.31 -15.87 13.75
C SER A 138 -21.30 -15.13 14.64
N LYS A 139 -21.49 -15.67 15.84
CA LYS A 139 -22.33 -15.05 16.89
C LYS A 139 -21.69 -13.81 17.54
N TYR A 140 -20.42 -13.55 17.30
CA TYR A 140 -19.67 -12.42 17.83
C TYR A 140 -19.43 -11.32 16.79
N LEU A 141 -20.04 -11.43 15.58
CA LEU A 141 -19.99 -10.43 14.53
C LEU A 141 -21.31 -9.66 14.46
N PHE A 142 -21.27 -8.38 14.74
CA PHE A 142 -22.42 -7.49 14.77
C PHE A 142 -22.38 -6.56 13.54
N PHE A 143 -23.55 -6.24 12.98
CA PHE A 143 -23.67 -5.37 11.82
C PHE A 143 -24.53 -4.16 12.14
N GLN A 144 -24.11 -3.00 11.67
CA GLN A 144 -24.86 -1.75 11.79
C GLN A 144 -24.75 -0.95 10.49
N ALA A 145 -25.85 -0.32 10.06
CA ALA A 145 -25.86 0.61 8.93
C ALA A 145 -26.21 2.00 9.48
N LEU A 146 -25.24 2.91 9.47
CA LEU A 146 -25.39 4.29 9.94
C LEU A 146 -24.30 5.17 9.32
N ASN A 147 -24.57 6.49 9.28
CA ASN A 147 -23.62 7.48 8.77
C ASN A 147 -23.46 8.72 9.69
N ASP A 148 -24.18 8.80 10.80
CA ASP A 148 -24.05 9.88 11.77
C ASP A 148 -22.95 9.57 12.77
N ILE A 149 -21.99 10.50 12.95
CA ILE A 149 -20.86 10.34 13.90
C ILE A 149 -21.34 10.17 15.34
N ASN A 150 -22.40 10.87 15.76
CA ASN A 150 -22.89 10.81 17.14
C ASN A 150 -23.51 9.44 17.44
N GLU A 151 -24.28 8.87 16.49
CA GLU A 151 -24.82 7.52 16.61
C GLU A 151 -23.69 6.48 16.67
N LEU A 152 -22.64 6.66 15.86
CA LEU A 152 -21.47 5.78 15.87
C LEU A 152 -20.73 5.85 17.20
N LEU A 153 -20.40 7.05 17.68
CA LEU A 153 -19.72 7.24 18.97
C LEU A 153 -20.56 6.69 20.13
N TYR A 154 -21.87 6.89 20.11
CA TYR A 154 -22.78 6.29 21.09
C TYR A 154 -22.74 4.75 21.06
N SER A 155 -22.74 4.14 19.88
CA SER A 155 -22.63 2.69 19.72
C SER A 155 -21.30 2.13 20.25
N ILE A 156 -20.17 2.83 19.99
CA ILE A 156 -18.86 2.47 20.50
C ILE A 156 -18.79 2.62 22.02
N GLU A 157 -19.31 3.72 22.57
CA GLU A 157 -19.26 4.03 24.00
C GLU A 157 -20.04 3.00 24.82
N ASN A 158 -21.22 2.61 24.38
CA ASN A 158 -22.13 1.73 25.10
C ASN A 158 -21.96 0.24 24.73
N GLY A 159 -21.27 -0.06 23.62
CA GLY A 159 -20.96 -1.41 23.21
C GLY A 159 -19.71 -1.98 23.88
N ASN A 160 -19.62 -3.30 23.92
CA ASN A 160 -18.44 -4.03 24.38
C ASN A 160 -17.78 -4.72 23.17
N TYR A 161 -17.14 -3.94 22.31
CA TYR A 161 -16.46 -4.41 21.10
C TYR A 161 -14.96 -4.38 21.28
N GLY A 162 -14.27 -5.47 20.89
CA GLY A 162 -12.83 -5.54 20.82
C GLY A 162 -12.26 -5.03 19.49
N PHE A 163 -13.08 -5.12 18.42
CA PHE A 163 -12.74 -4.55 17.10
C PHE A 163 -13.95 -3.89 16.44
N LEU A 164 -13.65 -2.84 15.67
CA LEU A 164 -14.59 -2.06 14.89
C LEU A 164 -14.10 -1.96 13.44
N ILE A 165 -14.97 -2.17 12.47
CA ILE A 165 -14.71 -1.90 11.05
C ILE A 165 -15.68 -0.84 10.58
N ILE A 166 -15.18 0.24 9.95
CA ILE A 166 -15.98 1.32 9.36
C ILE A 166 -15.76 1.34 7.85
N ASP A 167 -16.81 1.02 7.09
CA ASP A 167 -16.79 0.92 5.63
C ASP A 167 -17.89 1.79 4.99
N SER A 168 -17.56 3.02 4.58
CA SER A 168 -16.28 3.74 4.55
C SER A 168 -16.32 4.98 5.46
N ILE A 169 -15.16 5.41 5.96
CA ILE A 169 -15.09 6.62 6.81
C ILE A 169 -15.54 7.89 6.06
N GLN A 170 -15.44 7.93 4.75
CA GLN A 170 -15.73 9.11 3.92
C GLN A 170 -17.21 9.47 3.87
N ARG A 171 -18.11 8.57 4.25
CA ARG A 171 -19.55 8.77 4.24
C ARG A 171 -20.12 9.18 5.59
N ILE A 172 -19.29 9.24 6.63
CA ILE A 172 -19.73 9.70 7.95
C ILE A 172 -19.97 11.19 7.91
N THR A 173 -21.08 11.62 8.50
CA THR A 173 -21.51 13.01 8.59
C THR A 173 -21.44 13.54 10.01
N ILE A 174 -21.12 14.82 10.16
CA ILE A 174 -21.20 15.55 11.42
C ILE A 174 -22.45 16.42 11.36
N PRO A 175 -23.50 16.14 12.15
CA PRO A 175 -24.69 17.00 12.21
C PRO A 175 -24.31 18.42 12.61
N GLN A 176 -24.92 19.42 11.98
CA GLN A 176 -24.73 20.85 12.28
C GLN A 176 -23.31 21.40 12.04
N SER A 177 -22.46 20.70 11.32
CA SER A 177 -21.15 21.24 10.92
C SER A 177 -21.28 22.04 9.63
N ASP A 178 -20.74 23.27 9.61
CA ASP A 178 -20.57 24.09 8.40
C ASP A 178 -19.49 23.50 7.44
N SER A 179 -18.78 22.46 7.86
CA SER A 179 -17.80 21.78 7.02
C SER A 179 -18.50 21.04 5.89
N ALA A 180 -18.16 21.37 4.66
CA ALA A 180 -18.70 20.67 3.49
C ALA A 180 -18.51 19.16 3.63
N TYR A 181 -19.55 18.40 3.31
CA TYR A 181 -19.55 16.94 3.26
C TYR A 181 -18.30 16.40 2.55
N GLY A 182 -17.53 15.52 3.22
CA GLY A 182 -16.29 14.97 2.64
C GLY A 182 -15.09 15.93 2.62
N SER A 183 -15.16 17.08 3.33
CA SER A 183 -14.02 17.97 3.43
C SER A 183 -12.83 17.32 4.17
N VAL A 184 -11.60 17.72 3.81
CA VAL A 184 -10.35 17.22 4.44
C VAL A 184 -10.39 17.36 5.95
N ASN A 185 -10.82 18.51 6.44
CA ASN A 185 -10.82 18.81 7.87
C ASN A 185 -11.90 18.02 8.60
N GLY A 186 -13.11 17.89 8.05
CA GLY A 186 -14.17 17.08 8.63
C GLY A 186 -13.78 15.60 8.72
N LEU A 187 -13.13 15.06 7.67
CA LEU A 187 -12.66 13.68 7.69
C LEU A 187 -11.57 13.43 8.75
N ARG A 188 -10.68 14.42 8.97
CA ARG A 188 -9.66 14.35 10.04
C ARG A 188 -10.31 14.36 11.42
N GLU A 189 -11.26 15.23 11.63
CA GLU A 189 -12.00 15.35 12.90
C GLU A 189 -12.72 14.04 13.24
N ILE A 190 -13.48 13.49 12.29
CA ILE A 190 -14.16 12.20 12.39
C ILE A 190 -13.18 11.08 12.76
N ALA A 191 -12.08 10.96 12.02
CA ALA A 191 -11.08 9.93 12.27
C ALA A 191 -10.43 10.08 13.64
N HIS A 192 -10.13 11.31 14.07
CA HIS A 192 -9.54 11.58 15.37
C HIS A 192 -10.48 11.20 16.52
N GLU A 193 -11.76 11.58 16.45
CA GLU A 193 -12.75 11.25 17.48
C GLU A 193 -12.92 9.73 17.61
N ILE A 194 -13.09 9.03 16.48
CA ILE A 194 -13.25 7.57 16.47
C ILE A 194 -12.00 6.88 17.04
N THR A 195 -10.81 7.21 16.54
CA THR A 195 -9.57 6.54 16.98
C THR A 195 -9.26 6.83 18.44
N SER A 196 -9.53 8.05 18.91
CA SER A 196 -9.35 8.44 20.32
C SER A 196 -10.30 7.68 21.25
N LEU A 197 -11.57 7.50 20.85
CA LEU A 197 -12.54 6.73 21.63
C LEU A 197 -12.17 5.24 21.65
N CYS A 198 -11.83 4.68 20.48
CA CYS A 198 -11.41 3.28 20.35
C CYS A 198 -10.16 2.98 21.19
N LEU A 199 -9.17 3.88 21.20
CA LEU A 199 -7.98 3.73 22.04
C LEU A 199 -8.33 3.71 23.53
N ARG A 200 -9.20 4.62 24.01
CA ARG A 200 -9.65 4.63 25.41
C ARG A 200 -10.36 3.32 25.81
N LYS A 201 -11.09 2.73 24.87
CA LYS A 201 -11.85 1.47 25.05
C LYS A 201 -10.98 0.23 24.82
N ASN A 202 -9.71 0.38 24.43
CA ASN A 202 -8.84 -0.72 23.99
C ASN A 202 -9.45 -1.54 22.83
N CYS A 203 -10.24 -0.88 21.98
CA CYS A 203 -10.90 -1.43 20.81
C CYS A 203 -10.06 -1.17 19.57
N GLY A 204 -9.67 -2.20 18.81
CA GLY A 204 -9.00 -2.01 17.53
C GLY A 204 -9.99 -1.46 16.49
N VAL A 205 -9.53 -0.58 15.57
CA VAL A 205 -10.39 0.00 14.55
C VAL A 205 -9.79 -0.05 13.16
N PHE A 206 -10.59 -0.49 12.19
CA PHE A 206 -10.29 -0.42 10.78
C PHE A 206 -11.12 0.69 10.12
N LEU A 207 -10.42 1.61 9.46
CA LEU A 207 -11.02 2.71 8.69
C LEU A 207 -10.84 2.40 7.21
N VAL A 208 -11.92 2.03 6.52
CA VAL A 208 -11.88 1.80 5.07
C VAL A 208 -12.06 3.12 4.34
N CYS A 209 -11.22 3.37 3.32
CA CYS A 209 -11.19 4.60 2.56
C CYS A 209 -11.04 4.32 1.05
N HIS A 210 -11.72 5.11 0.21
CA HIS A 210 -11.55 5.06 -1.24
C HIS A 210 -10.47 6.04 -1.69
N VAL A 211 -9.62 5.61 -2.63
CA VAL A 211 -8.59 6.45 -3.27
C VAL A 211 -8.97 6.65 -4.73
N THR A 212 -8.93 7.89 -5.21
CA THR A 212 -9.08 8.18 -6.64
C THR A 212 -7.70 8.24 -7.33
N LYS A 213 -7.64 7.87 -8.62
CA LYS A 213 -6.38 7.86 -9.40
C LYS A 213 -5.71 9.21 -9.54
N GLU A 214 -6.46 10.30 -9.44
CA GLU A 214 -5.98 11.66 -9.71
C GLU A 214 -5.50 12.41 -8.46
N GLY A 215 -5.48 11.78 -7.29
CA GLY A 215 -5.03 12.43 -6.05
C GLY A 215 -5.89 13.63 -5.61
N GLY A 216 -7.03 13.89 -6.26
CA GLY A 216 -7.84 15.09 -6.11
C GLY A 216 -8.81 15.09 -4.92
N PHE A 217 -9.07 13.95 -4.27
CA PHE A 217 -9.79 13.93 -3.01
C PHE A 217 -8.81 13.70 -1.87
N ALA A 218 -8.85 14.60 -0.93
CA ALA A 218 -8.12 14.55 0.33
C ALA A 218 -8.61 13.37 1.18
N GLY A 219 -8.18 12.18 0.83
CA GLY A 219 -8.58 10.99 1.56
C GLY A 219 -7.43 10.41 2.40
N PRO A 220 -6.71 9.41 1.88
CA PRO A 220 -5.83 8.59 2.70
C PRO A 220 -4.64 9.35 3.29
N LYS A 221 -3.93 10.19 2.51
CA LYS A 221 -2.74 10.93 2.99
C LYS A 221 -3.02 11.78 4.22
N THR A 222 -4.23 12.33 4.33
CA THR A 222 -4.62 13.15 5.47
C THR A 222 -4.82 12.32 6.73
N LEU A 223 -5.27 11.07 6.60
CA LEU A 223 -5.54 10.15 7.70
C LEU A 223 -4.31 9.35 8.13
N GLU A 224 -3.28 9.22 7.28
CA GLU A 224 -2.07 8.44 7.56
C GLU A 224 -1.36 8.84 8.86
N HIS A 225 -1.44 10.12 9.23
CA HIS A 225 -0.82 10.63 10.47
C HIS A 225 -1.62 10.29 11.73
N ILE A 226 -2.92 10.05 11.60
CA ILE A 226 -3.84 9.80 12.70
C ILE A 226 -3.80 8.33 13.15
N VAL A 227 -3.62 7.41 12.21
CA VAL A 227 -3.66 5.97 12.45
C VAL A 227 -2.28 5.37 12.72
N ASP A 228 -2.23 4.19 13.32
CA ASP A 228 -0.99 3.48 13.63
C ASP A 228 -0.46 2.69 12.42
N THR A 229 -1.36 2.14 11.63
CA THR A 229 -1.03 1.31 10.46
C THR A 229 -1.79 1.80 9.24
N VAL A 230 -1.10 1.84 8.09
CA VAL A 230 -1.68 2.21 6.79
C VAL A 230 -1.42 1.09 5.80
N LEU A 231 -2.51 0.54 5.29
CA LEU A 231 -2.52 -0.50 4.27
C LEU A 231 -3.12 0.06 2.98
N TYR A 232 -2.49 -0.24 1.85
CA TYR A 232 -3.06 0.04 0.54
C TYR A 232 -3.30 -1.24 -0.23
N PHE A 233 -4.51 -1.34 -0.76
CA PHE A 233 -4.92 -2.42 -1.63
C PHE A 233 -4.75 -1.98 -3.08
N ASP A 234 -3.84 -2.63 -3.77
CA ASP A 234 -3.44 -2.30 -5.13
C ASP A 234 -3.80 -3.43 -6.10
N SER A 235 -4.15 -3.08 -7.32
CA SER A 235 -4.38 -4.04 -8.40
C SER A 235 -4.05 -3.41 -9.73
N SER A 236 -3.48 -4.17 -10.64
CA SER A 236 -3.56 -3.78 -12.03
C SER A 236 -4.97 -4.11 -12.57
N LYS A 237 -5.51 -3.24 -13.42
CA LYS A 237 -6.90 -3.35 -13.93
C LYS A 237 -7.21 -4.62 -14.71
N ARG A 238 -6.21 -5.44 -15.02
CA ARG A 238 -6.32 -6.64 -15.86
C ARG A 238 -6.00 -7.93 -15.12
N ASP A 239 -5.65 -7.86 -13.82
CA ASP A 239 -5.10 -9.00 -13.10
C ASP A 239 -6.10 -9.65 -12.17
N SER A 240 -5.98 -10.96 -12.03
CA SER A 240 -6.79 -11.78 -11.13
C SER A 240 -6.45 -11.55 -9.67
N TYR A 241 -5.27 -10.97 -9.37
CA TYR A 241 -4.85 -10.80 -7.98
C TYR A 241 -4.79 -9.35 -7.54
N ARG A 242 -4.67 -9.24 -6.22
CA ARG A 242 -4.65 -8.02 -5.45
C ARG A 242 -3.48 -8.08 -4.49
N ILE A 243 -2.77 -6.97 -4.34
CA ILE A 243 -1.65 -6.85 -3.42
C ILE A 243 -2.02 -5.89 -2.32
N LEU A 244 -1.91 -6.33 -1.07
CA LEU A 244 -2.08 -5.51 0.11
C LEU A 244 -0.69 -5.11 0.62
N ARG A 245 -0.36 -3.83 0.51
CA ARG A 245 0.93 -3.26 0.92
C ARG A 245 0.81 -2.49 2.22
N CYS A 246 1.79 -2.63 3.09
CA CYS A 246 1.90 -1.81 4.29
C CYS A 246 2.80 -0.60 4.02
N TYR A 247 2.27 0.61 4.21
CA TYR A 247 3.02 1.87 4.04
C TYR A 247 3.47 2.48 5.36
N LYS A 248 2.77 2.15 6.44
CA LYS A 248 3.08 2.59 7.80
C LYS A 248 2.66 1.52 8.78
N ASN A 249 3.53 1.19 9.74
CA ASN A 249 3.20 0.28 10.82
C ASN A 249 3.99 0.62 12.07
N ARG A 250 3.32 1.06 13.14
CA ARG A 250 3.95 1.34 14.43
C ARG A 250 4.25 0.09 15.24
N PHE A 251 3.66 -1.04 14.86
CA PHE A 251 3.74 -2.31 15.58
C PHE A 251 4.55 -3.39 14.85
N GLY A 252 5.10 -3.08 13.67
CA GLY A 252 5.86 -4.06 12.89
C GLY A 252 6.55 -3.45 11.67
N SER A 253 7.13 -4.33 10.83
CA SER A 253 7.72 -3.92 9.55
C SER A 253 6.65 -3.45 8.56
N THR A 254 7.06 -2.60 7.64
CA THR A 254 6.26 -2.19 6.47
C THR A 254 6.62 -2.97 5.21
N ASP A 255 7.62 -3.85 5.30
CA ASP A 255 8.19 -4.51 4.12
C ASP A 255 7.41 -5.75 3.68
N GLU A 256 6.40 -6.17 4.46
CA GLU A 256 5.62 -7.36 4.16
C GLU A 256 4.40 -7.01 3.29
N VAL A 257 4.08 -7.91 2.36
CA VAL A 257 2.93 -7.77 1.47
C VAL A 257 2.05 -9.01 1.51
N GLY A 258 0.72 -8.79 1.40
CA GLY A 258 -0.26 -9.85 1.23
C GLY A 258 -0.71 -9.95 -0.22
N ILE A 259 -0.73 -11.16 -0.76
CA ILE A 259 -1.15 -11.40 -2.15
C ILE A 259 -2.41 -12.25 -2.14
N TYR A 260 -3.44 -11.76 -2.86
CA TYR A 260 -4.76 -12.36 -2.89
C TYR A 260 -5.24 -12.58 -4.31
N GLU A 261 -6.01 -13.63 -4.49
CA GLU A 261 -6.80 -13.91 -5.67
C GLU A 261 -8.28 -13.67 -5.37
N MET A 262 -9.01 -13.06 -6.31
CA MET A 262 -10.44 -12.88 -6.20
C MET A 262 -11.15 -14.14 -6.69
N SER A 263 -11.99 -14.74 -5.85
CA SER A 263 -12.82 -15.89 -6.17
C SER A 263 -14.29 -15.60 -5.90
N GLU A 264 -15.19 -16.52 -6.28
CA GLU A 264 -16.62 -16.44 -5.96
C GLU A 264 -16.88 -16.40 -4.45
N ASP A 265 -16.07 -17.13 -3.67
CA ASP A 265 -16.13 -17.17 -2.20
C ASP A 265 -15.41 -16.00 -1.51
N GLY A 266 -14.91 -14.99 -2.24
CA GLY A 266 -14.19 -13.83 -1.72
C GLY A 266 -12.71 -13.82 -2.08
N LEU A 267 -11.90 -13.16 -1.24
CA LEU A 267 -10.46 -13.07 -1.42
C LEU A 267 -9.76 -14.26 -0.76
N LYS A 268 -8.92 -14.93 -1.53
CA LYS A 268 -8.08 -16.05 -1.06
C LYS A 268 -6.61 -15.65 -1.11
N GLY A 269 -5.88 -15.89 -0.03
CA GLY A 269 -4.44 -15.67 0.00
C GLY A 269 -3.71 -16.61 -0.95
N VAL A 270 -2.79 -16.07 -1.76
CA VAL A 270 -1.97 -16.85 -2.70
C VAL A 270 -0.78 -17.43 -1.94
N LYS A 271 -0.81 -18.74 -1.68
CA LYS A 271 0.24 -19.42 -0.88
C LYS A 271 1.62 -19.39 -1.55
N ASN A 272 1.64 -19.55 -2.87
CA ASN A 272 2.88 -19.55 -3.67
C ASN A 272 2.71 -18.64 -4.90
N PRO A 273 3.00 -17.34 -4.78
CA PRO A 273 2.93 -16.41 -5.91
C PRO A 273 3.86 -16.79 -7.06
N SER A 274 5.05 -17.29 -6.76
CA SER A 274 6.03 -17.69 -7.78
C SER A 274 5.48 -18.80 -8.67
N ALA A 275 4.86 -19.82 -8.10
CA ALA A 275 4.22 -20.89 -8.86
C ALA A 275 3.09 -20.34 -9.73
N TYR A 276 2.31 -19.41 -9.21
CA TYR A 276 1.23 -18.77 -9.97
C TYR A 276 1.75 -18.01 -11.20
N PHE A 277 2.79 -17.16 -11.02
CA PHE A 277 3.34 -16.31 -12.09
C PHE A 277 4.17 -17.07 -13.13
N THR A 278 4.62 -18.28 -12.83
CA THR A 278 5.44 -19.10 -13.72
C THR A 278 4.70 -20.32 -14.29
N SER A 279 3.43 -20.56 -13.89
CA SER A 279 2.66 -21.76 -14.26
C SER A 279 2.42 -21.95 -15.77
N GLU A 280 2.29 -20.85 -16.50
CA GLU A 280 1.99 -20.87 -17.96
C GLU A 280 3.24 -20.60 -18.80
N ARG A 281 4.43 -20.58 -18.21
CA ARG A 281 5.69 -20.35 -18.93
C ARG A 281 5.94 -21.45 -19.96
N GLN A 282 6.40 -21.04 -21.15
CA GLN A 282 6.92 -21.93 -22.17
C GLN A 282 8.46 -21.85 -22.17
N PRO A 283 9.15 -22.83 -21.55
CA PRO A 283 10.59 -22.72 -21.27
C PRO A 283 11.48 -22.58 -22.51
N ASP A 284 11.09 -23.18 -23.62
CA ASP A 284 11.89 -23.23 -24.85
C ASP A 284 11.63 -22.05 -25.81
N SER A 285 10.95 -21.00 -25.32
CA SER A 285 10.65 -19.84 -26.14
C SER A 285 11.75 -18.77 -26.05
N PRO A 286 12.32 -18.31 -27.20
CA PRO A 286 13.23 -17.18 -27.20
C PRO A 286 12.56 -15.92 -26.61
N GLY A 287 13.33 -15.13 -25.89
CA GLY A 287 12.85 -13.88 -25.31
C GLY A 287 12.22 -14.03 -23.92
N SER A 288 12.15 -15.21 -23.34
CA SER A 288 11.59 -15.45 -22.00
C SER A 288 12.69 -15.64 -20.95
N VAL A 289 12.60 -14.88 -19.84
CA VAL A 289 13.54 -14.95 -18.69
C VAL A 289 12.76 -14.87 -17.38
N ILE A 290 13.13 -15.67 -16.40
CA ILE A 290 12.61 -15.56 -15.05
C ILE A 290 13.47 -14.63 -14.21
N VAL A 291 12.82 -13.69 -13.52
CA VAL A 291 13.43 -12.77 -12.57
C VAL A 291 12.86 -12.98 -11.18
N PRO A 292 13.68 -13.15 -10.15
CA PRO A 292 13.24 -13.10 -8.77
C PRO A 292 13.11 -11.63 -8.33
N CYS A 293 11.90 -11.10 -8.34
CA CYS A 293 11.57 -9.75 -7.90
C CYS A 293 11.29 -9.72 -6.40
N LEU A 294 11.55 -8.58 -5.75
CA LEU A 294 11.17 -8.34 -4.37
C LEU A 294 9.92 -7.47 -4.31
N GLU A 295 8.96 -7.93 -3.54
CA GLU A 295 7.85 -7.13 -3.03
C GLU A 295 7.99 -7.07 -1.52
N GLY A 296 8.46 -5.92 -1.02
CA GLY A 296 8.93 -5.81 0.35
C GLY A 296 10.12 -6.73 0.64
N THR A 297 9.99 -7.65 1.59
CA THR A 297 11.01 -8.67 1.89
C THR A 297 10.80 -9.97 1.12
N ARG A 298 9.63 -10.17 0.52
CA ARG A 298 9.24 -11.41 -0.14
C ARG A 298 9.76 -11.45 -1.57
N ALA A 299 10.56 -12.48 -1.88
CA ALA A 299 10.96 -12.76 -3.24
C ALA A 299 9.85 -13.50 -3.99
N MET A 300 9.61 -13.13 -5.24
CA MET A 300 8.65 -13.76 -6.15
C MET A 300 9.28 -13.93 -7.52
N LEU A 301 9.09 -15.08 -8.14
CA LEU A 301 9.54 -15.34 -9.50
C LEU A 301 8.51 -14.85 -10.49
N VAL A 302 8.94 -14.00 -11.43
CA VAL A 302 8.10 -13.40 -12.44
C VAL A 302 8.74 -13.59 -13.82
N GLU A 303 7.94 -13.80 -14.84
CA GLU A 303 8.42 -13.92 -16.21
C GLU A 303 8.51 -12.57 -16.90
N VAL A 304 9.68 -12.27 -17.49
CA VAL A 304 9.92 -11.17 -18.41
C VAL A 304 9.96 -11.73 -19.81
N GLN A 305 9.13 -11.21 -20.70
CA GLN A 305 9.20 -11.56 -22.14
C GLN A 305 9.54 -10.33 -22.98
N ALA A 306 10.42 -10.51 -23.95
CA ALA A 306 10.71 -9.53 -24.99
C ALA A 306 10.48 -10.11 -26.36
N LEU A 307 9.98 -9.25 -27.26
CA LEU A 307 9.87 -9.53 -28.69
C LEU A 307 10.58 -8.41 -29.47
N VAL A 308 11.55 -8.80 -30.29
CA VAL A 308 12.33 -7.89 -31.14
C VAL A 308 12.04 -8.20 -32.60
N VAL A 309 11.47 -7.24 -33.32
CA VAL A 309 11.08 -7.40 -34.72
C VAL A 309 11.63 -6.26 -35.58
N PRO A 310 11.87 -6.46 -36.89
CA PRO A 310 12.23 -5.38 -37.78
C PRO A 310 11.20 -4.25 -37.78
N SER A 311 11.65 -2.99 -37.73
CA SER A 311 10.76 -1.84 -37.87
C SER A 311 10.72 -1.36 -39.33
N TYR A 312 9.51 -1.09 -39.81
CA TYR A 312 9.26 -0.42 -41.09
C TYR A 312 8.91 1.07 -40.87
N MET A 313 8.93 1.53 -39.62
CA MET A 313 8.63 2.91 -39.30
C MET A 313 9.91 3.72 -39.14
N PRO A 314 9.91 5.03 -39.48
CA PRO A 314 11.07 5.92 -39.29
C PRO A 314 11.56 5.98 -37.84
N VAL A 315 10.63 5.84 -36.89
CA VAL A 315 10.92 5.77 -35.45
C VAL A 315 10.39 4.43 -34.92
N PRO A 316 11.29 3.49 -34.58
CA PRO A 316 10.91 2.20 -34.01
C PRO A 316 10.21 2.31 -32.69
N LYS A 317 9.14 1.54 -32.50
CA LYS A 317 8.34 1.56 -31.27
C LYS A 317 9.03 0.83 -30.12
N ARG A 318 8.84 1.33 -28.92
CA ARG A 318 9.17 0.69 -27.64
C ARG A 318 7.89 0.58 -26.83
N VAL A 319 7.31 -0.63 -26.75
CA VAL A 319 6.06 -0.87 -26.03
C VAL A 319 6.36 -1.72 -24.81
N CYS A 320 6.02 -1.21 -23.62
CA CYS A 320 6.33 -1.84 -22.37
C CYS A 320 5.08 -2.00 -21.51
N LEU A 321 4.89 -3.18 -20.94
CA LEU A 321 3.81 -3.52 -20.02
C LEU A 321 4.41 -4.09 -18.73
N GLY A 322 4.12 -3.46 -17.60
CA GLY A 322 4.64 -3.87 -16.28
C GLY A 322 6.09 -3.41 -15.99
N ILE A 323 6.67 -2.60 -16.88
CA ILE A 323 8.00 -2.00 -16.70
C ILE A 323 8.03 -0.61 -17.36
N ASP A 324 8.86 0.28 -16.83
CA ASP A 324 9.05 1.62 -17.40
C ASP A 324 9.71 1.57 -18.80
N SER A 325 9.14 2.30 -19.76
CA SER A 325 9.63 2.35 -21.14
C SER A 325 10.97 3.07 -21.29
N GLY A 326 11.24 4.06 -20.43
CA GLY A 326 12.52 4.76 -20.36
C GLY A 326 13.64 3.81 -19.99
N ARG A 327 13.40 2.93 -18.98
CA ARG A 327 14.33 1.90 -18.56
C ARG A 327 14.69 0.94 -19.71
N VAL A 328 13.69 0.42 -20.43
CA VAL A 328 13.90 -0.46 -21.60
C VAL A 328 14.67 0.25 -22.72
N SER A 329 14.41 1.55 -22.92
CA SER A 329 15.13 2.36 -23.90
C SER A 329 16.61 2.53 -23.55
N ILE A 330 16.91 2.76 -22.25
CA ILE A 330 18.29 2.84 -21.74
C ILE A 330 19.02 1.50 -21.93
N ILE A 331 18.41 0.39 -21.53
CA ILE A 331 18.98 -0.96 -21.68
C ILE A 331 19.26 -1.24 -23.17
N SER A 332 18.33 -0.92 -24.07
CA SER A 332 18.50 -1.11 -25.50
C SER A 332 19.67 -0.30 -26.06
N ALA A 333 19.84 0.96 -25.63
CA ALA A 333 20.96 1.80 -26.04
C ALA A 333 22.30 1.26 -25.54
N VAL A 334 22.34 0.73 -24.31
CA VAL A 334 23.55 0.09 -23.76
C VAL A 334 23.90 -1.17 -24.53
N LEU A 335 22.94 -2.05 -24.83
CA LEU A 335 23.15 -3.26 -25.65
C LEU A 335 23.69 -2.91 -27.04
N GLU A 336 23.11 -1.90 -27.68
CA GLU A 336 23.56 -1.46 -29.00
C GLU A 336 24.98 -0.90 -28.95
N LYS A 337 25.27 0.02 -28.02
CA LYS A 337 26.57 0.71 -27.97
C LYS A 337 27.70 -0.16 -27.45
N LYS A 338 27.42 -1.04 -26.47
CA LYS A 338 28.48 -1.81 -25.78
C LYS A 338 28.66 -3.21 -26.33
N GLU A 339 27.55 -3.83 -26.79
CA GLU A 339 27.56 -5.22 -27.24
C GLU A 339 27.34 -5.35 -28.75
N GLY A 340 27.14 -4.25 -29.48
CA GLY A 340 27.02 -4.23 -30.94
C GLY A 340 25.71 -4.81 -31.48
N ILE A 341 24.70 -4.99 -30.65
CA ILE A 341 23.40 -5.54 -31.04
C ILE A 341 22.59 -4.45 -31.73
N LYS A 342 22.32 -4.58 -33.02
CA LYS A 342 21.64 -3.56 -33.83
C LYS A 342 20.16 -3.47 -33.52
N LEU A 343 19.79 -2.60 -32.59
CA LEU A 343 18.42 -2.40 -32.10
C LEU A 343 17.77 -1.09 -32.62
N SER A 344 18.54 -0.18 -33.21
CA SER A 344 18.06 1.12 -33.71
C SER A 344 17.02 1.00 -34.85
N SER A 345 17.02 -0.10 -35.59
CA SER A 345 16.05 -0.40 -36.63
C SER A 345 15.04 -1.49 -36.26
N LYS A 346 14.92 -1.78 -34.98
CA LYS A 346 14.04 -2.82 -34.44
C LYS A 346 12.99 -2.23 -33.53
N GLU A 347 11.75 -2.73 -33.60
CA GLU A 347 10.74 -2.52 -32.58
C GLU A 347 10.97 -3.49 -31.44
N ILE A 348 10.77 -3.03 -30.21
CA ILE A 348 10.96 -3.82 -28.99
C ILE A 348 9.69 -3.76 -28.17
N TYR A 349 9.16 -4.93 -27.88
CA TYR A 349 8.01 -5.13 -26.99
C TYR A 349 8.49 -5.88 -25.77
N VAL A 350 8.25 -5.32 -24.57
CA VAL A 350 8.59 -5.99 -23.29
C VAL A 350 7.34 -6.10 -22.45
N LYS A 351 7.10 -7.30 -21.92
CA LYS A 351 5.98 -7.58 -21.03
C LYS A 351 6.45 -8.32 -19.80
N ILE A 352 6.04 -7.81 -18.63
CA ILE A 352 6.10 -8.56 -17.38
C ILE A 352 4.79 -9.35 -17.25
N PHE A 353 4.91 -10.66 -17.10
CA PHE A 353 3.74 -11.50 -16.90
C PHE A 353 3.19 -11.33 -15.48
N GLY A 354 1.88 -11.58 -15.37
CA GLY A 354 1.21 -11.46 -14.10
C GLY A 354 0.72 -10.07 -13.75
N GLY A 355 0.85 -9.08 -14.67
CA GLY A 355 0.35 -7.71 -14.49
C GLY A 355 1.03 -6.91 -13.38
N ILE A 356 2.14 -7.41 -12.87
CA ILE A 356 2.95 -6.71 -11.87
C ILE A 356 3.70 -5.57 -12.54
N ASN A 357 3.78 -4.44 -11.88
CA ASN A 357 4.63 -3.33 -12.31
C ASN A 357 5.93 -3.36 -11.50
N ILE A 358 7.03 -3.73 -12.16
CA ILE A 358 8.35 -3.85 -11.51
C ILE A 358 9.12 -2.55 -11.68
N GLN A 359 9.47 -1.94 -10.56
CA GLN A 359 10.27 -0.70 -10.53
C GLN A 359 11.70 -0.93 -10.06
N GLU A 360 12.00 -2.08 -9.46
CA GLU A 360 13.32 -2.37 -8.91
C GLU A 360 14.40 -2.56 -9.99
N PRO A 361 15.66 -2.15 -9.74
CA PRO A 361 16.77 -2.29 -10.71
C PRO A 361 17.15 -3.74 -11.03
N ALA A 362 16.79 -4.68 -10.19
CA ALA A 362 17.11 -6.10 -10.39
C ALA A 362 16.59 -6.68 -11.72
N VAL A 363 15.58 -6.03 -12.33
CA VAL A 363 14.96 -6.47 -13.59
C VAL A 363 15.80 -6.09 -14.82
N ASP A 364 16.79 -5.22 -14.73
CA ASP A 364 17.54 -4.71 -15.89
C ASP A 364 18.27 -5.83 -16.63
N LEU A 365 18.98 -6.68 -15.88
CA LEU A 365 19.71 -7.82 -16.45
C LEU A 365 18.78 -8.84 -17.13
N PRO A 366 17.65 -9.26 -16.52
CA PRO A 366 16.63 -10.06 -17.19
C PRO A 366 16.04 -9.44 -18.45
N VAL A 367 15.78 -8.13 -18.44
CA VAL A 367 15.29 -7.42 -19.65
C VAL A 367 16.35 -7.42 -20.75
N ALA A 368 17.61 -7.14 -20.41
CA ALA A 368 18.70 -7.22 -21.39
C ALA A 368 18.81 -8.62 -21.98
N LEU A 369 18.74 -9.67 -21.16
CA LEU A 369 18.75 -11.08 -21.59
C LEU A 369 17.56 -11.41 -22.49
N SER A 370 16.34 -11.00 -22.12
CA SER A 370 15.15 -11.29 -22.91
C SER A 370 15.22 -10.63 -24.29
N ILE A 371 15.71 -9.37 -24.37
CA ILE A 371 15.92 -8.67 -25.64
C ILE A 371 16.95 -9.40 -26.51
N VAL A 372 18.10 -9.79 -25.92
CA VAL A 372 19.17 -10.49 -26.66
C VAL A 372 18.70 -11.87 -27.11
N SER A 373 18.04 -12.63 -26.23
CA SER A 373 17.47 -13.94 -26.56
C SER A 373 16.46 -13.87 -27.72
N SER A 374 15.57 -12.88 -27.69
CA SER A 374 14.62 -12.64 -28.78
C SER A 374 15.31 -12.20 -30.09
N TYR A 375 16.33 -11.33 -29.99
CA TYR A 375 17.08 -10.86 -31.16
C TYR A 375 17.87 -11.97 -31.85
N LEU A 376 18.45 -12.90 -31.07
CA LEU A 376 19.22 -14.05 -31.57
C LEU A 376 18.33 -15.26 -31.89
N GLU A 377 17.04 -15.23 -31.58
CA GLU A 377 16.11 -16.36 -31.66
C GLU A 377 16.61 -17.62 -30.94
N LYS A 378 17.29 -17.41 -29.78
CA LYS A 378 17.83 -18.48 -28.94
C LYS A 378 17.18 -18.47 -27.56
N PRO A 379 16.54 -19.56 -27.14
CA PRO A 379 15.98 -19.66 -25.80
C PRO A 379 17.10 -19.75 -24.73
N LEU A 380 16.78 -19.31 -23.53
CA LEU A 380 17.59 -19.56 -22.34
C LEU A 380 17.30 -20.96 -21.75
N PRO A 381 18.20 -21.52 -20.96
CA PRO A 381 17.94 -22.79 -20.29
C PRO A 381 16.62 -22.76 -19.48
N PRO A 382 15.84 -23.85 -19.46
CA PRO A 382 14.51 -23.86 -18.84
C PRO A 382 14.52 -23.55 -17.34
N ASN A 383 15.54 -23.99 -16.62
CA ASN A 383 15.66 -23.81 -15.17
C ASN A 383 16.62 -22.68 -14.78
N PHE A 384 16.57 -21.59 -15.54
CA PHE A 384 17.45 -20.44 -15.44
C PHE A 384 16.74 -19.21 -14.91
N ILE A 385 17.38 -18.50 -14.00
CA ILE A 385 16.97 -17.17 -13.53
C ILE A 385 18.08 -16.15 -13.73
N ALA A 386 17.70 -14.88 -13.76
CA ALA A 386 18.67 -13.79 -13.73
C ALA A 386 18.17 -12.63 -12.87
N PHE A 387 19.08 -11.88 -12.27
CA PHE A 387 18.82 -10.59 -11.64
C PHE A 387 20.08 -9.74 -11.60
N GLY A 388 19.91 -8.42 -11.64
CA GLY A 388 21.01 -7.45 -11.56
C GLY A 388 20.65 -6.12 -12.18
N GLU A 389 21.29 -5.05 -11.72
CA GLU A 389 21.19 -3.72 -12.30
C GLU A 389 22.18 -3.56 -13.45
N VAL A 390 21.79 -2.85 -14.50
CA VAL A 390 22.65 -2.58 -15.66
C VAL A 390 23.02 -1.10 -15.71
N GLY A 391 24.32 -0.81 -15.59
CA GLY A 391 24.83 0.55 -15.72
C GLY A 391 25.04 0.99 -17.19
N LEU A 392 25.14 2.29 -17.41
CA LEU A 392 25.31 2.90 -18.72
C LEU A 392 26.64 2.53 -19.43
N THR A 393 27.61 2.06 -18.68
CA THR A 393 28.90 1.61 -19.25
C THR A 393 28.92 0.12 -19.56
N GLY A 394 27.78 -0.58 -19.35
CA GLY A 394 27.60 -2.01 -19.59
C GLY A 394 28.03 -2.90 -18.41
N GLU A 395 28.30 -2.31 -17.25
CA GLU A 395 28.56 -3.04 -16.02
C GLU A 395 27.27 -3.64 -15.42
N VAL A 396 27.43 -4.78 -14.76
CA VAL A 396 26.37 -5.43 -13.96
C VAL A 396 26.63 -5.17 -12.48
N ARG A 397 25.67 -4.50 -11.83
CA ARG A 397 25.76 -4.08 -10.42
C ARG A 397 24.89 -4.95 -9.52
N GLY A 398 25.32 -5.06 -8.26
CA GLY A 398 24.61 -5.78 -7.21
C GLY A 398 23.28 -5.16 -6.85
N VAL A 399 22.37 -6.00 -6.38
CA VAL A 399 21.02 -5.63 -5.96
C VAL A 399 20.75 -6.10 -4.53
N GLY A 400 19.73 -5.51 -3.89
CA GLY A 400 19.36 -5.86 -2.51
C GLY A 400 18.82 -7.28 -2.36
N ASN A 401 19.02 -7.85 -1.16
CA ASN A 401 18.50 -9.16 -0.75
C ASN A 401 18.75 -10.33 -1.73
N PRO A 402 19.97 -10.53 -2.23
CA PRO A 402 20.24 -11.60 -3.19
C PRO A 402 19.98 -12.99 -2.61
N SER A 403 20.15 -13.16 -1.31
CA SER A 403 19.88 -14.41 -0.59
C SER A 403 18.39 -14.82 -0.64
N ALA A 404 17.47 -13.88 -0.50
CA ALA A 404 16.04 -14.17 -0.60
C ALA A 404 15.67 -14.59 -2.04
N ARG A 405 16.22 -13.92 -3.05
CA ARG A 405 16.02 -14.23 -4.47
C ARG A 405 16.45 -15.64 -4.84
N ILE A 406 17.65 -16.02 -4.40
CA ILE A 406 18.19 -17.36 -4.67
C ILE A 406 17.42 -18.44 -3.91
N LYS A 407 17.06 -18.22 -2.64
CA LYS A 407 16.24 -19.16 -1.88
C LYS A 407 14.91 -19.43 -2.57
N GLU A 408 14.23 -18.40 -3.06
CA GLU A 408 12.97 -18.55 -3.77
C GLU A 408 13.14 -19.31 -5.08
N ALA A 409 14.20 -19.01 -5.84
CA ALA A 409 14.54 -19.76 -7.06
C ALA A 409 14.76 -21.26 -6.77
N MET A 410 15.52 -21.57 -5.73
CA MET A 410 15.76 -22.96 -5.30
C MET A 410 14.47 -23.65 -4.87
N ASN A 411 13.62 -22.99 -4.11
CA ASN A 411 12.31 -23.52 -3.68
C ASN A 411 11.40 -23.86 -4.87
N MET A 412 11.57 -23.16 -5.99
CA MET A 412 10.83 -23.36 -7.23
C MET A 412 11.54 -24.32 -8.21
N GLY A 413 12.68 -24.90 -7.83
CA GLY A 413 13.39 -25.92 -8.62
C GLY A 413 14.30 -25.36 -9.72
N PHE A 414 14.63 -24.08 -9.68
CA PHE A 414 15.62 -23.49 -10.62
C PHE A 414 17.02 -23.92 -10.25
N THR A 415 17.83 -24.26 -11.26
CA THR A 415 19.18 -24.83 -11.10
C THR A 415 20.30 -23.91 -11.50
N ASP A 416 20.01 -22.84 -12.23
CA ASP A 416 21.00 -21.92 -12.76
C ASP A 416 20.59 -20.45 -12.52
N ALA A 417 21.54 -19.65 -12.06
CA ALA A 417 21.30 -18.23 -11.74
C ALA A 417 22.44 -17.34 -12.26
N LEU A 418 22.11 -16.40 -13.16
CA LEU A 418 23.03 -15.33 -13.55
C LEU A 418 22.85 -14.16 -12.57
N ILE A 419 23.92 -13.84 -11.85
CA ILE A 419 23.91 -12.87 -10.76
C ILE A 419 25.06 -11.87 -10.89
N PRO A 420 24.95 -10.67 -10.30
CA PRO A 420 26.07 -9.76 -10.19
C PRO A 420 27.22 -10.37 -9.40
N GLN A 421 28.46 -10.16 -9.85
CA GLN A 421 29.68 -10.62 -9.14
C GLN A 421 29.73 -10.11 -7.70
N SER A 422 29.27 -8.88 -7.47
CA SER A 422 29.25 -8.26 -6.13
C SER A 422 28.30 -8.97 -5.15
N ASN A 423 27.22 -9.59 -5.64
CA ASN A 423 26.27 -10.35 -4.80
C ASN A 423 26.75 -11.78 -4.48
N LEU A 424 27.81 -12.25 -5.12
CA LEU A 424 28.27 -13.64 -4.95
C LEU A 424 28.63 -13.99 -3.50
N LYS A 425 29.20 -13.03 -2.75
CA LYS A 425 29.56 -13.24 -1.35
C LYS A 425 28.34 -13.48 -0.47
N ASP A 426 27.30 -12.69 -0.68
CA ASP A 426 26.06 -12.74 0.13
C ASP A 426 25.26 -14.01 -0.11
N VAL A 427 25.52 -14.71 -1.22
CA VAL A 427 24.77 -15.90 -1.64
C VAL A 427 25.50 -17.20 -1.26
N LYS A 428 26.83 -17.22 -1.24
CA LYS A 428 27.63 -18.42 -1.00
C LYS A 428 27.39 -19.10 0.36
N ASP A 429 26.98 -18.31 1.36
CA ASP A 429 26.77 -18.80 2.72
C ASP A 429 25.33 -19.35 2.96
N ILE A 430 24.51 -19.40 1.91
CA ILE A 430 23.14 -19.94 2.01
C ILE A 430 23.20 -21.47 2.13
N LYS A 431 22.53 -22.01 3.15
CA LYS A 431 22.35 -23.47 3.27
C LYS A 431 21.66 -24.02 2.01
N GLY A 432 22.27 -25.03 1.37
CA GLY A 432 21.75 -25.67 0.18
C GLY A 432 22.05 -24.94 -1.13
N VAL A 433 22.83 -23.85 -1.12
CA VAL A 433 23.21 -23.11 -2.34
C VAL A 433 23.94 -24.00 -3.38
N SER A 434 24.50 -25.13 -2.96
CA SER A 434 25.04 -26.15 -3.85
C SER A 434 24.07 -26.79 -4.82
N GLY A 435 22.76 -26.57 -4.60
CA GLY A 435 21.67 -27.00 -5.51
C GLY A 435 21.42 -26.05 -6.69
N ILE A 436 22.09 -24.90 -6.75
CA ILE A 436 21.95 -23.93 -7.86
C ILE A 436 23.34 -23.48 -8.33
N ASN A 437 23.57 -23.53 -9.63
CA ASN A 437 24.81 -23.07 -10.27
C ASN A 437 24.77 -21.54 -10.38
N LEU A 438 25.74 -20.89 -9.74
CA LEU A 438 25.83 -19.43 -9.77
C LEU A 438 26.76 -18.98 -10.89
N HIS A 439 26.26 -18.17 -11.80
CA HIS A 439 27.01 -17.58 -12.92
C HIS A 439 27.26 -16.09 -12.64
N PRO A 440 28.38 -15.70 -12.02
CA PRO A 440 28.62 -14.30 -11.70
C PRO A 440 29.00 -13.49 -12.94
N ALA A 441 28.40 -12.32 -13.09
CA ALA A 441 28.63 -11.37 -14.18
C ALA A 441 29.10 -10.02 -13.63
N THR A 442 30.09 -9.41 -14.33
CA THR A 442 30.54 -8.02 -14.10
C THR A 442 30.14 -7.09 -15.25
N LYS A 443 29.91 -7.65 -16.45
CA LYS A 443 29.57 -6.91 -17.67
C LYS A 443 28.54 -7.66 -18.48
N LEU A 444 27.78 -6.93 -19.32
CA LEU A 444 26.79 -7.47 -20.24
C LEU A 444 27.39 -8.43 -21.28
N LYS A 445 28.65 -8.25 -21.66
CA LYS A 445 29.33 -9.13 -22.62
C LYS A 445 29.22 -10.62 -22.26
N LYS A 446 29.26 -10.95 -20.97
CA LYS A 446 29.08 -12.32 -20.47
C LYS A 446 27.69 -12.90 -20.78
N ILE A 447 26.65 -12.04 -20.93
CA ILE A 447 25.31 -12.46 -21.32
C ILE A 447 25.29 -13.04 -22.70
N ILE A 448 26.00 -12.40 -23.63
CA ILE A 448 26.05 -12.81 -25.05
C ILE A 448 26.79 -14.12 -25.16
N GLU A 449 27.92 -14.26 -24.43
CA GLU A 449 28.70 -15.51 -24.36
C GLU A 449 27.86 -16.68 -23.80
N TYR A 450 26.85 -16.40 -22.98
CA TYR A 450 25.94 -17.41 -22.45
C TYR A 450 24.87 -17.87 -23.45
N LEU A 451 24.51 -17.02 -24.40
CA LEU A 451 23.50 -17.28 -25.44
C LEU A 451 24.09 -17.72 -26.79
N VAL A 452 25.37 -17.47 -27.03
CA VAL A 452 26.09 -17.87 -28.23
C VAL A 452 26.81 -19.18 -28.01
#